data_29fa3f397ce66b560ac5f5f81a76391c
#
_entry.id   29fa3f397ce66b560ac5f5f81a76391c
#
_cell.length_a   1.000
_cell.length_b   1.000
_cell.length_c   1.000
_cell.angle_alpha   90.00
_cell.angle_beta   90.00
_cell.angle_gamma   90.00
#
_symmetry.space_group_name_H-M   'P 1'
#
loop_
_entity.id
_entity.type
_entity.pdbx_description
1 polymer ?
#
loop_
_entity_poly.entity_id
_entity_poly.type
_entity_poly.pdbx_seq_one_letter_code
_entity_poly.pdbx_strand_id
1 'polypeptide(L)'
;MEYIIKSILEDIINNVIMSSKIIGVHINREKTLKKTIEKLYKYGGNALQIFTSNPSNCSPANLDKYIKEYESIKDLQCNFVIHASYTINIGSLDPKQMKLNMNTITTDLIIANKYKAIGVILHVGKYVKNKPEDCIKQMKVFMLEIIEFIKDNNLNTKIILETGAGQGTEMIVDIDDFNNFTKDFDKKYFGVCFDSCHVWSAGFDIIEAYNKLKQNIIVIHFNGSKTPKGSLKDRHEQLFCDTNTIPIDKLTTFAKNLKNVMIILETPNEDEYAKEIDYLRCV
;
A
#
# COMPACT_ATOMS: atom_id res chain seq x y z
N MET A 1 -7.82 42.84 15.82
CA MET A 1 -6.81 42.52 14.78
C MET A 1 -6.19 41.15 15.00
N GLU A 2 -5.69 40.79 16.18
CA GLU A 2 -5.13 39.47 16.50
C GLU A 2 -6.12 38.31 16.29
N TYR A 3 -7.40 38.47 16.64
CA TYR A 3 -8.41 37.44 16.47
C TYR A 3 -8.71 37.12 14.99
N ILE A 4 -8.68 38.15 14.12
CA ILE A 4 -8.88 37.99 12.68
C ILE A 4 -7.67 37.34 12.05
N ILE A 5 -6.45 37.69 12.46
CA ILE A 5 -5.21 37.05 11.99
C ILE A 5 -5.15 35.58 12.40
N LYS A 6 -5.56 35.27 13.63
CA LYS A 6 -5.63 33.89 14.13
C LYS A 6 -6.65 33.07 13.36
N SER A 7 -7.85 33.60 13.10
CA SER A 7 -8.88 32.96 12.30
C SER A 7 -8.42 32.73 10.86
N ILE A 8 -7.79 33.70 10.21
CA ILE A 8 -7.24 33.56 8.86
C ILE A 8 -6.10 32.53 8.82
N LEU A 9 -5.25 32.48 9.83
CA LEU A 9 -4.20 31.49 9.94
C LEU A 9 -4.77 30.09 10.18
N GLU A 10 -5.81 29.95 11.02
CA GLU A 10 -6.52 28.68 11.23
C GLU A 10 -7.25 28.22 9.96
N ASP A 11 -7.86 29.13 9.21
CA ASP A 11 -8.49 28.84 7.91
C ASP A 11 -7.46 28.47 6.82
N ILE A 12 -6.31 29.16 6.79
CA ILE A 12 -5.20 28.81 5.89
C ILE A 12 -4.61 27.45 6.27
N ILE A 13 -4.38 27.21 7.56
CA ILE A 13 -3.88 25.93 8.07
C ILE A 13 -4.88 24.81 7.77
N ASN A 14 -6.18 25.03 8.02
CA ASN A 14 -7.22 24.06 7.73
C ASN A 14 -7.38 23.81 6.23
N ASN A 15 -7.32 24.85 5.39
CA ASN A 15 -7.35 24.70 3.94
C ASN A 15 -6.09 24.02 3.38
N VAL A 16 -4.93 24.27 3.94
CA VAL A 16 -3.68 23.55 3.60
C VAL A 16 -3.74 22.10 4.07
N ILE A 17 -4.32 21.83 5.24
CA ILE A 17 -4.52 20.47 5.75
C ILE A 17 -5.58 19.71 4.93
N MET A 18 -6.68 20.37 4.54
CA MET A 18 -7.77 19.76 3.74
C MET A 18 -7.41 19.57 2.25
N SER A 19 -6.41 20.30 1.73
CA SER A 19 -5.94 20.17 0.34
C SER A 19 -4.61 19.40 0.23
N SER A 20 -4.00 18.97 1.34
CA SER A 20 -2.70 18.30 1.29
C SER A 20 -2.84 16.87 0.78
N LYS A 21 -2.07 16.54 -0.26
CA LYS A 21 -1.88 15.15 -0.72
C LYS A 21 -1.56 14.26 0.48
N ILE A 22 -2.13 13.08 0.54
CA ILE A 22 -1.80 12.06 1.55
C ILE A 22 -0.53 11.37 1.08
N ILE A 23 0.61 11.75 1.66
CA ILE A 23 1.93 11.25 1.27
C ILE A 23 2.67 10.78 2.51
N GLY A 24 3.27 9.62 2.41
CA GLY A 24 4.05 9.07 3.49
C GLY A 24 4.98 7.96 3.05
N VAL A 25 5.36 7.14 4.01
CA VAL A 25 6.46 6.18 3.84
C VAL A 25 6.15 4.85 4.51
N HIS A 26 6.85 3.82 4.06
CA HIS A 26 7.01 2.55 4.77
C HIS A 26 8.37 2.57 5.46
N ILE A 27 8.39 2.73 6.76
CA ILE A 27 9.63 2.76 7.56
C ILE A 27 9.64 1.67 8.64
N ASN A 28 10.85 1.30 9.01
CA ASN A 28 11.06 0.40 10.13
C ASN A 28 10.44 1.00 11.40
N ARG A 29 9.73 0.15 12.12
CA ARG A 29 9.06 0.54 13.33
C ARG A 29 10.07 0.84 14.44
N GLU A 30 9.93 2.00 15.07
CA GLU A 30 10.63 2.39 16.29
C GLU A 30 10.11 1.60 17.52
N LYS A 31 10.69 1.82 18.69
CA LYS A 31 10.25 1.14 19.93
C LYS A 31 8.75 1.26 20.20
N THR A 32 8.13 2.35 19.77
CA THR A 32 6.68 2.57 19.85
C THR A 32 6.18 3.17 18.55
N LEU A 33 4.92 2.91 18.20
CA LEU A 33 4.30 3.49 17.01
C LEU A 33 4.25 5.03 17.08
N LYS A 34 4.08 5.59 18.28
CA LYS A 34 4.16 7.04 18.48
C LYS A 34 5.49 7.61 17.99
N LYS A 35 6.61 6.98 18.34
CA LYS A 35 7.94 7.41 17.87
C LYS A 35 8.11 7.23 16.36
N THR A 36 7.51 6.20 15.79
CA THR A 36 7.49 6.00 14.32
C THR A 36 6.73 7.14 13.64
N ILE A 37 5.59 7.57 14.18
CA ILE A 37 4.82 8.72 13.67
C ILE A 37 5.60 10.03 13.84
N GLU A 38 6.26 10.23 14.98
CA GLU A 38 7.11 11.40 15.21
C GLU A 38 8.29 11.46 14.20
N LYS A 39 8.81 10.29 13.80
CA LYS A 39 9.83 10.17 12.74
C LYS A 39 9.24 10.50 11.36
N LEU A 40 8.06 9.97 11.02
CA LEU A 40 7.33 10.33 9.81
C LEU A 40 7.14 11.86 9.68
N TYR A 41 6.75 12.51 10.76
CA TYR A 41 6.57 13.98 10.75
C TYR A 41 7.85 14.76 10.47
N LYS A 42 9.01 14.23 10.88
CA LYS A 42 10.33 14.85 10.53
C LYS A 42 10.61 14.77 9.03
N TYR A 43 10.12 13.76 8.36
CA TYR A 43 10.19 13.67 6.89
C TYR A 43 9.13 14.54 6.20
N GLY A 44 8.22 15.14 6.96
CA GLY A 44 7.11 15.91 6.42
C GLY A 44 5.94 15.05 5.96
N GLY A 45 5.90 13.75 6.20
CA GLY A 45 4.82 12.86 5.81
C GLY A 45 3.58 12.99 6.69
N ASN A 46 2.43 12.52 6.18
CA ASN A 46 1.16 12.42 6.88
C ASN A 46 0.48 11.05 6.72
N ALA A 47 1.16 10.10 6.07
CA ALA A 47 0.71 8.73 5.90
C ALA A 47 1.80 7.73 6.29
N LEU A 48 1.42 6.63 6.91
CA LEU A 48 2.34 5.59 7.38
C LEU A 48 1.85 4.21 6.97
N GLN A 49 2.70 3.49 6.26
CA GLN A 49 2.53 2.06 6.05
C GLN A 49 3.28 1.28 7.12
N ILE A 50 2.65 0.26 7.68
CA ILE A 50 3.26 -0.59 8.72
C ILE A 50 2.97 -2.06 8.47
N PHE A 51 3.89 -2.91 8.92
CA PHE A 51 3.60 -4.32 9.19
C PHE A 51 3.05 -4.47 10.61
N THR A 52 2.05 -5.31 10.80
CA THR A 52 1.50 -5.69 12.10
C THR A 52 2.18 -6.92 12.68
N SER A 53 2.77 -7.76 11.82
CA SER A 53 3.53 -8.95 12.15
C SER A 53 4.91 -8.91 11.50
N ASN A 54 5.75 -9.92 11.75
CA ASN A 54 7.02 -10.04 11.04
C ASN A 54 6.77 -10.24 9.54
N PRO A 55 7.30 -9.37 8.66
CA PRO A 55 7.04 -9.45 7.22
C PRO A 55 7.56 -10.75 6.57
N SER A 56 8.51 -11.44 7.20
CA SER A 56 9.11 -12.69 6.73
C SER A 56 8.45 -13.94 7.32
N ASN A 57 7.36 -13.79 8.09
CA ASN A 57 6.68 -14.92 8.71
C ASN A 57 5.16 -14.71 8.69
N CYS A 58 4.43 -15.65 8.09
CA CYS A 58 2.98 -15.65 8.14
C CYS A 58 2.51 -16.12 9.53
N SER A 59 2.21 -15.16 10.39
CA SER A 59 1.62 -15.40 11.70
C SER A 59 0.72 -14.23 12.11
N PRO A 60 -0.44 -14.51 12.73
CA PRO A 60 -1.32 -13.44 13.20
C PRO A 60 -0.62 -12.53 14.19
N ALA A 61 -0.88 -11.25 14.09
CA ALA A 61 -0.38 -10.25 15.04
C ALA A 61 -1.00 -10.41 16.43
N ASN A 62 -0.31 -9.90 17.43
CA ASN A 62 -0.89 -9.82 18.79
C ASN A 62 -1.90 -8.66 18.86
N LEU A 63 -3.18 -8.99 18.70
CA LEU A 63 -4.28 -8.04 18.62
C LEU A 63 -4.35 -7.11 19.84
N ASP A 64 -4.23 -7.66 21.08
CA ASP A 64 -4.30 -6.88 22.32
C ASP A 64 -3.20 -5.83 22.40
N LYS A 65 -2.00 -6.16 21.92
CA LYS A 65 -0.88 -5.21 21.84
C LYS A 65 -1.23 -4.02 20.96
N TYR A 66 -1.77 -4.28 19.77
CA TYR A 66 -2.12 -3.21 18.82
C TYR A 66 -3.31 -2.36 19.28
N ILE A 67 -4.31 -2.98 19.91
CA ILE A 67 -5.44 -2.25 20.51
C ILE A 67 -4.96 -1.29 21.61
N LYS A 68 -4.09 -1.76 22.51
CA LYS A 68 -3.52 -0.92 23.58
C LYS A 68 -2.65 0.20 23.01
N GLU A 69 -1.86 -0.09 21.98
CA GLU A 69 -0.98 0.90 21.37
C GLU A 69 -1.76 2.01 20.66
N TYR A 70 -2.89 1.68 20.03
CA TYR A 70 -3.75 2.68 19.40
C TYR A 70 -4.17 3.79 20.38
N GLU A 71 -4.45 3.47 21.63
CA GLU A 71 -4.83 4.46 22.64
C GLU A 71 -3.74 5.53 22.86
N SER A 72 -2.47 5.20 22.60
CA SER A 72 -1.35 6.15 22.71
C SER A 72 -1.16 7.07 21.50
N ILE A 73 -1.84 6.79 20.38
CA ILE A 73 -1.68 7.50 19.09
C ILE A 73 -2.99 8.03 18.54
N LYS A 74 -4.15 7.74 19.12
CA LYS A 74 -5.48 8.07 18.57
C LYS A 74 -5.71 9.56 18.31
N ASP A 75 -4.97 10.43 19.04
CA ASP A 75 -5.04 11.88 18.89
C ASP A 75 -3.99 12.44 17.92
N LEU A 76 -3.13 11.58 17.35
CA LEU A 76 -2.16 11.96 16.34
C LEU A 76 -2.80 11.92 14.95
N GLN A 77 -2.51 12.93 14.14
CA GLN A 77 -3.03 13.01 12.77
C GLN A 77 -2.13 12.23 11.82
N CYS A 78 -2.40 10.94 11.65
CA CYS A 78 -1.68 10.07 10.73
C CYS A 78 -2.67 9.18 9.97
N ASN A 79 -2.52 9.14 8.66
CA ASN A 79 -3.25 8.19 7.82
C ASN A 79 -2.49 6.86 7.81
N PHE A 80 -3.21 5.76 7.99
CA PHE A 80 -2.59 4.43 8.05
C PHE A 80 -3.00 3.55 6.87
N VAL A 81 -2.06 2.73 6.44
CA VAL A 81 -2.30 1.53 5.66
C VAL A 81 -1.46 0.40 6.25
N ILE A 82 -1.98 -0.81 6.28
CA ILE A 82 -1.27 -2.00 6.75
C ILE A 82 -0.79 -2.77 5.53
N HIS A 83 0.45 -3.22 5.56
CA HIS A 83 0.95 -4.19 4.58
C HIS A 83 0.99 -5.58 5.20
N ALA A 84 0.42 -6.56 4.54
CA ALA A 84 0.47 -7.95 5.00
C ALA A 84 1.86 -8.56 4.77
N SER A 85 2.17 -9.64 5.51
CA SER A 85 3.45 -10.34 5.36
C SER A 85 3.70 -10.81 3.93
N TYR A 86 4.94 -10.69 3.43
CA TYR A 86 5.39 -11.17 2.12
C TYR A 86 5.28 -12.68 1.92
N THR A 87 5.15 -13.44 3.02
CA THR A 87 5.01 -14.88 2.99
C THR A 87 3.58 -15.37 2.75
N ILE A 88 2.62 -14.47 2.76
CA ILE A 88 1.22 -14.77 2.43
C ILE A 88 1.11 -15.06 0.94
N ASN A 89 0.59 -16.25 0.62
CA ASN A 89 0.30 -16.63 -0.76
C ASN A 89 -1.19 -17.00 -0.90
N ILE A 90 -1.97 -16.01 -1.36
CA ILE A 90 -3.43 -16.16 -1.52
C ILE A 90 -3.83 -17.10 -2.66
N GLY A 91 -2.89 -17.55 -3.50
CA GLY A 91 -3.08 -18.58 -4.54
C GLY A 91 -2.68 -19.98 -4.10
N SER A 92 -2.32 -20.19 -2.83
CA SER A 92 -1.91 -21.51 -2.35
C SER A 92 -3.06 -22.52 -2.42
N LEU A 93 -2.76 -23.76 -2.84
CA LEU A 93 -3.72 -24.89 -2.80
C LEU A 93 -3.56 -25.72 -1.52
N ASP A 94 -2.63 -25.37 -0.63
CA ASP A 94 -2.48 -26.06 0.65
C ASP A 94 -3.50 -25.51 1.67
N PRO A 95 -4.44 -26.36 2.16
CA PRO A 95 -5.48 -25.91 3.10
C PRO A 95 -4.93 -25.39 4.42
N LYS A 96 -3.77 -25.91 4.90
CA LYS A 96 -3.13 -25.42 6.12
C LYS A 96 -2.59 -24.01 5.94
N GLN A 97 -1.91 -23.79 4.81
CA GLN A 97 -1.41 -22.46 4.46
C GLN A 97 -2.55 -21.46 4.26
N MET A 98 -3.64 -21.87 3.59
CA MET A 98 -4.79 -21.00 3.37
C MET A 98 -5.47 -20.62 4.68
N LYS A 99 -5.63 -21.56 5.62
CA LYS A 99 -6.16 -21.27 6.96
C LYS A 99 -5.27 -20.29 7.72
N LEU A 100 -3.96 -20.44 7.64
CA LEU A 100 -3.00 -19.53 8.29
C LEU A 100 -3.05 -18.13 7.64
N ASN A 101 -3.07 -18.06 6.31
CA ASN A 101 -3.22 -16.80 5.57
C ASN A 101 -4.51 -16.07 5.99
N MET A 102 -5.64 -16.77 6.05
CA MET A 102 -6.93 -16.21 6.45
C MET A 102 -6.87 -15.65 7.87
N ASN A 103 -6.34 -16.41 8.84
CA ASN A 103 -6.20 -15.95 10.23
C ASN A 103 -5.30 -14.70 10.34
N THR A 104 -4.22 -14.65 9.57
CA THR A 104 -3.30 -13.52 9.59
C THR A 104 -3.98 -12.26 9.02
N ILE A 105 -4.59 -12.38 7.85
CA ILE A 105 -5.23 -11.24 7.16
C ILE A 105 -6.45 -10.73 7.94
N THR A 106 -7.28 -11.61 8.50
CA THR A 106 -8.44 -11.19 9.31
C THR A 106 -8.00 -10.46 10.58
N THR A 107 -6.88 -10.87 11.19
CA THR A 107 -6.27 -10.14 12.32
C THR A 107 -5.79 -8.76 11.89
N ASP A 108 -5.11 -8.66 10.74
CA ASP A 108 -4.64 -7.40 10.18
C ASP A 108 -5.80 -6.45 9.84
N LEU A 109 -6.91 -6.97 9.32
CA LEU A 109 -8.13 -6.20 9.04
C LEU A 109 -8.79 -5.66 10.31
N ILE A 110 -8.83 -6.44 11.40
CA ILE A 110 -9.33 -5.96 12.70
C ILE A 110 -8.45 -4.83 13.23
N ILE A 111 -7.13 -4.96 13.14
CA ILE A 111 -6.19 -3.91 13.52
C ILE A 111 -6.36 -2.68 12.62
N ALA A 112 -6.47 -2.87 11.30
CA ALA A 112 -6.68 -1.79 10.33
C ALA A 112 -7.96 -1.00 10.65
N ASN A 113 -9.06 -1.69 10.96
CA ASN A 113 -10.30 -1.06 11.36
C ASN A 113 -10.14 -0.25 12.66
N LYS A 114 -9.45 -0.79 13.68
CA LYS A 114 -9.16 -0.07 14.94
C LYS A 114 -8.32 1.19 14.69
N TYR A 115 -7.34 1.13 13.78
CA TYR A 115 -6.44 2.24 13.43
C TYR A 115 -7.06 3.22 12.44
N LYS A 116 -8.28 2.97 11.98
CA LYS A 116 -8.92 3.71 10.88
C LYS A 116 -8.05 3.73 9.62
N ALA A 117 -7.27 2.66 9.42
CA ALA A 117 -6.45 2.49 8.23
C ALA A 117 -7.32 2.31 7.00
N ILE A 118 -6.84 2.82 5.85
CA ILE A 118 -7.57 2.72 4.58
C ILE A 118 -7.78 1.26 4.16
N GLY A 119 -6.86 0.38 4.52
CA GLY A 119 -6.95 -1.05 4.22
C GLY A 119 -5.73 -1.86 4.60
N VAL A 120 -5.75 -3.14 4.16
CA VAL A 120 -4.65 -4.09 4.25
C VAL A 120 -4.21 -4.44 2.84
N ILE A 121 -2.93 -4.17 2.51
CA ILE A 121 -2.33 -4.46 1.20
C ILE A 121 -1.84 -5.89 1.17
N LEU A 122 -2.13 -6.59 0.08
CA LEU A 122 -1.69 -7.94 -0.24
C LEU A 122 -1.00 -7.98 -1.60
N HIS A 123 0.10 -8.68 -1.70
CA HIS A 123 0.67 -9.07 -3.00
C HIS A 123 -0.24 -10.05 -3.74
N VAL A 124 -0.12 -10.08 -5.06
CA VAL A 124 -0.73 -11.12 -5.89
C VAL A 124 -0.21 -12.50 -5.50
N GLY A 125 -1.02 -13.54 -5.72
CA GLY A 125 -0.64 -14.90 -5.40
C GLY A 125 0.43 -15.46 -6.34
N LYS A 126 1.00 -16.59 -5.92
CA LYS A 126 2.04 -17.33 -6.65
C LYS A 126 1.60 -18.77 -6.89
N TYR A 127 1.83 -19.30 -8.10
CA TYR A 127 1.47 -20.70 -8.40
C TYR A 127 2.51 -21.72 -7.91
N VAL A 128 3.75 -21.30 -7.67
CA VAL A 128 4.88 -22.11 -7.17
C VAL A 128 5.09 -23.38 -8.01
N LYS A 129 4.49 -24.53 -7.63
CA LYS A 129 4.57 -25.83 -8.34
C LYS A 129 3.22 -26.31 -8.86
N ASN A 130 2.17 -25.52 -8.65
CA ASN A 130 0.81 -25.87 -9.05
C ASN A 130 0.46 -25.32 -10.44
N LYS A 131 -0.72 -25.69 -10.96
CA LYS A 131 -1.24 -25.10 -12.20
C LYS A 131 -1.71 -23.66 -11.93
N PRO A 132 -1.28 -22.68 -12.73
CA PRO A 132 -1.67 -21.29 -12.54
C PRO A 132 -3.18 -21.08 -12.48
N GLU A 133 -3.94 -21.77 -13.34
CA GLU A 133 -5.40 -21.61 -13.45
C GLU A 133 -6.11 -22.01 -12.15
N ASP A 134 -5.64 -23.08 -11.48
CA ASP A 134 -6.22 -23.55 -10.22
C ASP A 134 -5.88 -22.57 -9.08
N CYS A 135 -4.66 -22.04 -9.09
CA CYS A 135 -4.20 -21.03 -8.13
C CYS A 135 -4.95 -19.69 -8.29
N ILE A 136 -5.23 -19.26 -9.53
CA ILE A 136 -6.01 -18.04 -9.80
C ILE A 136 -7.46 -18.22 -9.31
N LYS A 137 -8.08 -19.39 -9.52
CA LYS A 137 -9.41 -19.71 -8.98
C LYS A 137 -9.40 -19.64 -7.45
N GLN A 138 -8.42 -20.28 -6.81
CA GLN A 138 -8.26 -20.24 -5.35
C GLN A 138 -8.08 -18.82 -4.84
N MET A 139 -7.25 -18.01 -5.51
CA MET A 139 -7.05 -16.60 -5.19
C MET A 139 -8.37 -15.82 -5.26
N LYS A 140 -9.22 -16.07 -6.27
CA LYS A 140 -10.55 -15.43 -6.38
C LYS A 140 -11.46 -15.81 -5.22
N VAL A 141 -11.51 -17.10 -4.86
CA VAL A 141 -12.28 -17.59 -3.71
C VAL A 141 -11.81 -16.93 -2.43
N PHE A 142 -10.50 -16.90 -2.19
CA PHE A 142 -9.91 -16.30 -1.00
C PHE A 142 -10.26 -14.80 -0.87
N MET A 143 -10.17 -14.06 -1.96
CA MET A 143 -10.52 -12.62 -1.97
C MET A 143 -12.00 -12.40 -1.64
N LEU A 144 -12.90 -13.26 -2.15
CA LEU A 144 -14.33 -13.19 -1.84
C LEU A 144 -14.61 -13.50 -0.36
N GLU A 145 -13.96 -14.51 0.21
CA GLU A 145 -14.08 -14.86 1.64
C GLU A 145 -13.59 -13.71 2.54
N ILE A 146 -12.51 -13.02 2.18
CA ILE A 146 -12.03 -11.83 2.91
C ILE A 146 -13.04 -10.68 2.82
N ILE A 147 -13.59 -10.41 1.64
CA ILE A 147 -14.61 -9.38 1.45
C ILE A 147 -15.85 -9.67 2.29
N GLU A 148 -16.28 -10.93 2.33
CA GLU A 148 -17.41 -11.34 3.17
C GLU A 148 -17.09 -11.17 4.65
N PHE A 149 -15.89 -11.55 5.10
CA PHE A 149 -15.45 -11.29 6.48
C PHE A 149 -15.52 -9.80 6.84
N ILE A 150 -15.10 -8.88 5.96
CA ILE A 150 -15.18 -7.42 6.19
C ILE A 150 -16.64 -7.00 6.37
N LYS A 151 -17.57 -7.51 5.54
CA LYS A 151 -19.00 -7.22 5.60
C LYS A 151 -19.63 -7.73 6.90
N ASP A 152 -19.45 -9.02 7.20
CA ASP A 152 -20.06 -9.70 8.34
C ASP A 152 -19.64 -9.08 9.67
N ASN A 153 -18.41 -8.57 9.74
CA ASN A 153 -17.88 -7.91 10.93
C ASN A 153 -18.05 -6.38 10.91
N ASN A 154 -18.75 -5.82 9.90
CA ASN A 154 -18.99 -4.38 9.74
C ASN A 154 -17.70 -3.55 9.84
N LEU A 155 -16.59 -4.04 9.27
CA LEU A 155 -15.31 -3.33 9.32
C LEU A 155 -15.32 -2.15 8.32
N ASN A 156 -14.85 -1.01 8.78
CA ASN A 156 -14.69 0.19 7.94
C ASN A 156 -13.23 0.27 7.44
N THR A 157 -12.79 -0.75 6.74
CA THR A 157 -11.47 -0.87 6.12
C THR A 157 -11.60 -1.74 4.88
N LYS A 158 -10.57 -1.80 4.03
CA LYS A 158 -10.61 -2.53 2.77
C LYS A 158 -9.52 -3.58 2.71
N ILE A 159 -9.75 -4.60 1.89
CA ILE A 159 -8.66 -5.42 1.36
C ILE A 159 -8.14 -4.76 0.07
N ILE A 160 -6.84 -4.67 -0.09
CA ILE A 160 -6.18 -3.95 -1.19
C ILE A 160 -5.24 -4.92 -1.88
N LEU A 161 -5.44 -5.15 -3.19
CA LEU A 161 -4.55 -6.02 -3.96
C LEU A 161 -3.52 -5.16 -4.68
N GLU A 162 -2.25 -5.55 -4.56
CA GLU A 162 -1.14 -4.85 -5.18
C GLU A 162 -0.80 -5.41 -6.56
N THR A 163 -0.40 -4.53 -7.49
CA THR A 163 0.11 -4.94 -8.81
C THR A 163 1.42 -5.69 -8.65
N GLY A 164 1.58 -6.83 -9.33
CA GLY A 164 2.79 -7.67 -9.23
C GLY A 164 3.91 -7.25 -10.16
N ALA A 165 5.15 -7.54 -9.77
CA ALA A 165 6.35 -7.33 -10.58
C ALA A 165 6.63 -8.46 -11.58
N GLY A 166 5.94 -9.59 -11.44
CA GLY A 166 6.21 -10.82 -12.20
C GLY A 166 7.38 -11.63 -11.64
N GLN A 167 7.78 -11.37 -10.39
CA GLN A 167 8.92 -12.06 -9.79
C GLN A 167 8.58 -13.51 -9.47
N GLY A 168 9.40 -14.43 -10.01
CA GLY A 168 9.25 -15.87 -9.77
C GLY A 168 7.99 -16.44 -10.41
N THR A 169 6.99 -16.79 -9.61
CA THR A 169 5.75 -17.42 -10.05
C THR A 169 4.50 -16.59 -9.70
N GLU A 170 4.64 -15.27 -9.62
CA GLU A 170 3.53 -14.34 -9.44
C GLU A 170 2.51 -14.45 -10.57
N MET A 171 1.25 -14.35 -10.23
CA MET A 171 0.12 -14.50 -11.16
C MET A 171 -0.53 -13.15 -11.47
N ILE A 172 -1.32 -13.11 -12.54
CA ILE A 172 -2.09 -11.90 -12.96
C ILE A 172 -1.24 -10.63 -13.03
N VAL A 173 -0.01 -10.77 -13.53
CA VAL A 173 0.95 -9.66 -13.68
C VAL A 173 0.62 -8.76 -14.86
N ASP A 174 0.00 -9.32 -15.91
CA ASP A 174 -0.53 -8.53 -17.03
C ASP A 174 -1.63 -7.58 -16.54
N ILE A 175 -1.59 -6.34 -17.00
CA ILE A 175 -2.49 -5.28 -16.53
C ILE A 175 -3.95 -5.53 -16.90
N ASP A 176 -4.21 -6.12 -18.07
CA ASP A 176 -5.58 -6.43 -18.49
C ASP A 176 -6.11 -7.66 -17.72
N ASP A 177 -5.27 -8.65 -17.45
CA ASP A 177 -5.61 -9.78 -16.58
C ASP A 177 -5.87 -9.33 -15.14
N PHE A 178 -5.03 -8.44 -14.61
CA PHE A 178 -5.23 -7.85 -13.28
C PHE A 178 -6.55 -7.06 -13.20
N ASN A 179 -6.82 -6.23 -14.20
CA ASN A 179 -8.08 -5.50 -14.27
C ASN A 179 -9.28 -6.44 -14.38
N ASN A 180 -9.20 -7.48 -15.22
CA ASN A 180 -10.27 -8.48 -15.35
C ASN A 180 -10.50 -9.26 -14.05
N PHE A 181 -9.45 -9.58 -13.31
CA PHE A 181 -9.55 -10.25 -12.01
C PHE A 181 -10.23 -9.37 -10.96
N THR A 182 -9.96 -8.06 -10.97
CA THR A 182 -10.38 -7.14 -9.90
C THR A 182 -11.69 -6.40 -10.16
N LYS A 183 -12.13 -6.30 -11.42
CA LYS A 183 -13.27 -5.44 -11.84
C LYS A 183 -14.60 -5.72 -11.14
N ASP A 184 -14.83 -6.98 -10.73
CA ASP A 184 -16.11 -7.42 -10.15
C ASP A 184 -16.14 -7.33 -8.62
N PHE A 185 -15.03 -6.96 -7.97
CA PHE A 185 -15.02 -6.79 -6.51
C PHE A 185 -15.71 -5.48 -6.12
N ASP A 186 -16.48 -5.55 -5.03
CA ASP A 186 -17.19 -4.38 -4.50
C ASP A 186 -16.20 -3.35 -3.95
N LYS A 187 -16.14 -2.18 -4.60
CA LYS A 187 -15.25 -1.07 -4.25
C LYS A 187 -15.45 -0.54 -2.82
N LYS A 188 -16.56 -0.86 -2.19
CA LYS A 188 -16.76 -0.52 -0.78
C LYS A 188 -15.78 -1.25 0.13
N TYR A 189 -15.41 -2.48 -0.21
CA TYR A 189 -14.59 -3.38 0.59
C TYR A 189 -13.25 -3.72 -0.05
N PHE A 190 -13.06 -3.35 -1.31
CA PHE A 190 -11.89 -3.66 -2.10
C PHE A 190 -11.23 -2.38 -2.66
N GLY A 191 -9.91 -2.43 -2.86
CA GLY A 191 -9.13 -1.42 -3.57
C GLY A 191 -7.91 -2.03 -4.23
N VAL A 192 -7.19 -1.20 -4.99
CA VAL A 192 -5.93 -1.55 -5.65
C VAL A 192 -4.81 -0.69 -5.09
N CYS A 193 -3.67 -1.30 -4.81
CA CYS A 193 -2.38 -0.66 -4.64
C CYS A 193 -1.61 -0.76 -5.96
N PHE A 194 -1.24 0.38 -6.53
CA PHE A 194 -0.46 0.44 -7.74
C PHE A 194 0.99 0.74 -7.40
N ASP A 195 1.88 -0.22 -7.62
CA ASP A 195 3.32 -0.03 -7.42
C ASP A 195 4.01 0.33 -8.75
N SER A 196 4.67 1.48 -8.79
CA SER A 196 5.37 1.97 -9.98
C SER A 196 6.59 1.12 -10.36
N CYS A 197 7.32 0.58 -9.36
CA CYS A 197 8.43 -0.34 -9.58
C CYS A 197 7.94 -1.67 -10.13
N HIS A 198 6.87 -2.23 -9.56
CA HIS A 198 6.31 -3.51 -10.00
C HIS A 198 5.82 -3.45 -11.45
N VAL A 199 5.01 -2.44 -11.77
CA VAL A 199 4.49 -2.25 -13.13
C VAL A 199 5.63 -2.05 -14.15
N TRP A 200 6.66 -1.27 -13.80
CA TRP A 200 7.85 -1.12 -14.61
C TRP A 200 8.60 -2.43 -14.80
N SER A 201 8.85 -3.14 -13.71
CA SER A 201 9.52 -4.44 -13.71
C SER A 201 8.76 -5.51 -14.49
N ALA A 202 7.42 -5.46 -14.47
CA ALA A 202 6.56 -6.32 -15.29
C ALA A 202 6.57 -5.98 -16.79
N GLY A 203 7.15 -4.85 -17.19
CA GLY A 203 7.34 -4.48 -18.60
C GLY A 203 6.29 -3.50 -19.13
N PHE A 204 5.44 -2.93 -18.28
CA PHE A 204 4.39 -2.02 -18.71
C PHE A 204 4.80 -0.54 -18.62
N ASP A 205 4.12 0.32 -19.39
CA ASP A 205 4.20 1.76 -19.18
C ASP A 205 3.36 2.15 -17.96
N ILE A 206 3.97 2.89 -17.04
CA ILE A 206 3.36 3.26 -15.75
C ILE A 206 2.08 4.10 -15.96
N ILE A 207 2.12 5.04 -16.91
CA ILE A 207 1.00 5.96 -17.15
C ILE A 207 -0.16 5.23 -17.84
N GLU A 208 0.15 4.38 -18.82
CA GLU A 208 -0.86 3.58 -19.51
C GLU A 208 -1.51 2.58 -18.56
N ALA A 209 -0.72 1.86 -17.77
CA ALA A 209 -1.20 0.92 -16.77
C ALA A 209 -2.08 1.61 -15.69
N TYR A 210 -1.62 2.76 -15.18
CA TYR A 210 -2.40 3.56 -14.25
C TYR A 210 -3.76 3.96 -14.83
N ASN A 211 -3.79 4.45 -16.07
CA ASN A 211 -5.03 4.86 -16.73
C ASN A 211 -6.05 3.71 -16.87
N LYS A 212 -5.58 2.48 -17.05
CA LYS A 212 -6.44 1.29 -17.10
C LYS A 212 -7.04 0.94 -15.73
N LEU A 213 -6.26 1.11 -14.65
CA LEU A 213 -6.63 0.66 -13.30
C LEU A 213 -7.17 1.76 -12.38
N LYS A 214 -7.02 3.04 -12.75
CA LYS A 214 -7.23 4.22 -11.87
C LYS A 214 -8.55 4.27 -11.11
N GLN A 215 -9.61 3.63 -11.62
CA GLN A 215 -10.93 3.65 -10.96
C GLN A 215 -10.98 2.84 -9.66
N ASN A 216 -10.04 1.91 -9.46
CA ASN A 216 -9.96 1.03 -8.30
C ASN A 216 -8.75 1.35 -7.41
N ILE A 217 -7.82 2.19 -7.89
CA ILE A 217 -6.61 2.55 -7.16
C ILE A 217 -6.95 3.48 -6.00
N ILE A 218 -6.52 3.12 -4.80
CA ILE A 218 -6.66 3.91 -3.58
C ILE A 218 -5.32 4.16 -2.89
N VAL A 219 -4.31 3.33 -3.18
CA VAL A 219 -2.93 3.49 -2.70
C VAL A 219 -1.98 3.42 -3.89
N ILE A 220 -0.94 4.22 -3.86
CA ILE A 220 0.19 4.18 -4.77
C ILE A 220 1.44 3.86 -3.94
N HIS A 221 2.16 2.79 -4.26
CA HIS A 221 3.56 2.66 -3.91
C HIS A 221 4.38 3.40 -4.98
N PHE A 222 4.92 4.55 -4.59
CA PHE A 222 5.61 5.44 -5.52
C PHE A 222 7.11 5.23 -5.41
N ASN A 223 7.63 4.30 -6.17
CA ASN A 223 9.01 3.84 -6.10
C ASN A 223 9.74 4.03 -7.42
N GLY A 224 11.05 4.29 -7.36
CA GLY A 224 11.95 4.04 -8.47
C GLY A 224 12.24 2.55 -8.63
N SER A 225 12.91 2.15 -9.69
CA SER A 225 13.33 0.76 -9.92
C SER A 225 14.82 0.69 -10.23
N LYS A 226 15.53 -0.17 -9.50
CA LYS A 226 16.94 -0.49 -9.76
C LYS A 226 17.14 -1.37 -10.99
N THR A 227 16.09 -2.06 -11.41
CA THR A 227 16.15 -3.01 -12.53
C THR A 227 15.42 -2.47 -13.76
N PRO A 228 15.87 -2.81 -14.98
CA PRO A 228 15.27 -2.28 -16.19
C PRO A 228 13.83 -2.77 -16.38
N LYS A 229 13.11 -2.04 -17.24
CA LYS A 229 11.74 -2.38 -17.67
C LYS A 229 11.69 -3.81 -18.21
N GLY A 230 10.72 -4.59 -17.73
CA GLY A 230 10.52 -5.99 -18.15
C GLY A 230 11.50 -6.98 -17.52
N SER A 231 12.23 -6.59 -16.47
CA SER A 231 13.18 -7.45 -15.78
C SER A 231 12.55 -8.59 -14.98
N LEU A 232 11.27 -8.47 -14.62
CA LEU A 232 10.55 -9.35 -13.70
C LEU A 232 11.24 -9.47 -12.33
N LYS A 233 11.84 -8.36 -11.87
CA LYS A 233 12.56 -8.29 -10.59
C LYS A 233 12.09 -7.10 -9.80
N ASP A 234 11.52 -7.35 -8.65
CA ASP A 234 11.17 -6.34 -7.68
C ASP A 234 12.42 -5.85 -6.93
N ARG A 235 12.87 -4.63 -7.27
CA ARG A 235 14.02 -3.97 -6.63
C ARG A 235 13.79 -2.47 -6.66
N HIS A 236 13.22 -1.96 -5.56
CA HIS A 236 12.99 -0.53 -5.38
C HIS A 236 14.28 0.28 -5.41
N GLU A 237 14.18 1.52 -5.85
CA GLU A 237 15.26 2.51 -5.87
C GLU A 237 14.74 3.90 -5.49
N GLN A 238 15.65 4.78 -5.04
CA GLN A 238 15.34 6.20 -4.85
C GLN A 238 14.91 6.87 -6.16
N LEU A 239 14.04 7.87 -6.04
CA LEU A 239 13.52 8.58 -7.21
C LEU A 239 14.63 9.32 -7.98
N PHE A 240 15.62 9.88 -7.26
CA PHE A 240 16.66 10.75 -7.81
C PHE A 240 18.03 10.08 -7.89
N CYS A 241 18.10 8.76 -7.75
CA CYS A 241 19.37 8.03 -7.85
C CYS A 241 19.71 7.73 -9.31
N ASP A 242 20.97 7.82 -9.68
CA ASP A 242 21.47 7.50 -11.03
C ASP A 242 21.21 6.03 -11.43
N THR A 243 21.01 5.14 -10.45
CA THR A 243 20.66 3.76 -10.65
C THR A 243 19.16 3.52 -10.84
N ASN A 244 18.32 4.57 -10.69
CA ASN A 244 16.90 4.47 -10.99
C ASN A 244 16.67 4.35 -12.50
N THR A 245 16.10 3.24 -12.93
CA THR A 245 15.85 2.96 -14.35
C THR A 245 14.53 3.52 -14.86
N ILE A 246 13.65 3.98 -13.96
CA ILE A 246 12.43 4.70 -14.36
C ILE A 246 12.81 6.17 -14.58
N PRO A 247 12.64 6.71 -15.81
CA PRO A 247 12.96 8.10 -16.09
C PRO A 247 12.21 9.07 -15.15
N ILE A 248 12.91 10.06 -14.59
CA ILE A 248 12.33 11.00 -13.63
C ILE A 248 11.21 11.85 -14.23
N ASP A 249 11.28 12.19 -15.51
CA ASP A 249 10.24 12.90 -16.23
C ASP A 249 8.94 12.06 -16.34
N LYS A 250 9.07 10.73 -16.48
CA LYS A 250 7.95 9.80 -16.45
C LYS A 250 7.33 9.74 -15.04
N LEU A 251 8.13 9.63 -13.98
CA LEU A 251 7.65 9.70 -12.59
C LEU A 251 6.98 11.05 -12.30
N THR A 252 7.54 12.14 -12.79
CA THR A 252 6.95 13.49 -12.67
C THR A 252 5.58 13.57 -13.33
N THR A 253 5.47 13.06 -14.55
CA THR A 253 4.20 13.02 -15.29
C THR A 253 3.19 12.12 -14.57
N PHE A 254 3.62 10.99 -14.05
CA PHE A 254 2.78 10.10 -13.27
C PHE A 254 2.26 10.78 -12.00
N ALA A 255 3.15 11.41 -11.21
CA ALA A 255 2.78 12.13 -9.98
C ALA A 255 1.74 13.23 -10.21
N LYS A 256 1.85 13.98 -11.32
CA LYS A 256 0.86 15.01 -11.71
C LYS A 256 -0.54 14.46 -12.03
N ASN A 257 -0.63 13.21 -12.39
CA ASN A 257 -1.90 12.55 -12.71
C ASN A 257 -2.61 11.96 -11.46
N LEU A 258 -1.91 11.87 -10.33
CA LEU A 258 -2.46 11.28 -9.10
C LEU A 258 -3.45 12.22 -8.43
N LYS A 259 -4.66 11.72 -8.13
CA LYS A 259 -5.73 12.48 -7.44
C LYS A 259 -6.44 11.57 -6.45
N ASN A 260 -6.64 12.08 -5.24
CA ASN A 260 -7.45 11.42 -4.20
C ASN A 260 -6.96 9.99 -3.86
N VAL A 261 -5.65 9.77 -3.86
CA VAL A 261 -5.00 8.51 -3.49
C VAL A 261 -3.99 8.75 -2.37
N MET A 262 -3.74 7.73 -1.59
CA MET A 262 -2.63 7.72 -0.63
C MET A 262 -1.35 7.31 -1.36
N ILE A 263 -0.28 8.07 -1.17
CA ILE A 263 1.03 7.81 -1.78
C ILE A 263 1.99 7.36 -0.68
N ILE A 264 2.61 6.21 -0.85
CA ILE A 264 3.58 5.63 0.06
C ILE A 264 4.90 5.40 -0.69
N LEU A 265 5.98 5.89 -0.13
CA LEU A 265 7.33 5.60 -0.57
C LEU A 265 7.87 4.38 0.18
N GLU A 266 8.47 3.46 -0.56
CA GLU A 266 9.18 2.29 -0.04
C GLU A 266 10.62 2.26 -0.56
N THR A 267 11.15 3.42 -0.87
CA THR A 267 12.51 3.59 -1.37
C THR A 267 13.54 3.19 -0.30
N PRO A 268 14.69 2.60 -0.67
CA PRO A 268 15.55 1.88 0.27
C PRO A 268 16.31 2.75 1.27
N ASN A 269 16.47 4.06 1.04
CA ASN A 269 17.21 4.95 1.94
C ASN A 269 16.30 5.97 2.63
N GLU A 270 16.09 5.83 3.93
CA GLU A 270 15.24 6.69 4.73
C GLU A 270 15.73 8.16 4.76
N ASP A 271 17.01 8.43 4.55
CA ASP A 271 17.57 9.80 4.57
C ASP A 271 17.06 10.66 3.39
N GLU A 272 16.58 10.02 2.31
CA GLU A 272 16.03 10.71 1.13
C GLU A 272 14.52 10.98 1.25
N TYR A 273 13.81 10.39 2.21
CA TYR A 273 12.36 10.50 2.30
C TYR A 273 11.85 11.94 2.38
N ALA A 274 12.51 12.81 3.13
CA ALA A 274 12.09 14.21 3.23
C ALA A 274 12.10 14.90 1.86
N LYS A 275 13.15 14.69 1.08
CA LYS A 275 13.30 15.24 -0.28
C LYS A 275 12.28 14.65 -1.26
N GLU A 276 12.04 13.35 -1.18
CA GLU A 276 11.07 12.66 -2.05
C GLU A 276 9.62 13.07 -1.74
N ILE A 277 9.29 13.24 -0.45
CA ILE A 277 7.98 13.75 -0.01
C ILE A 277 7.75 15.18 -0.49
N ASP A 278 8.75 16.07 -0.31
CA ASP A 278 8.66 17.45 -0.77
C ASP A 278 8.48 17.55 -2.28
N TYR A 279 9.21 16.74 -3.04
CA TYR A 279 9.01 16.63 -4.48
C TYR A 279 7.57 16.24 -4.84
N LEU A 280 7.02 15.18 -4.22
CA LEU A 280 5.66 14.71 -4.49
C LEU A 280 4.58 15.75 -4.10
N ARG A 281 4.87 16.65 -3.18
CA ARG A 281 3.99 17.78 -2.83
C ARG A 281 4.00 18.87 -3.89
N CYS A 282 5.17 19.14 -4.45
CA CYS A 282 5.35 20.24 -5.40
C CYS A 282 4.86 19.92 -6.82
N VAL A 283 4.74 18.65 -7.18
CA VAL A 283 4.28 18.21 -8.50
C VAL A 283 2.79 17.90 -8.51
#